data_7034c9d653be2fc8275e4b86b63f22f9
#
_entry.id   7034c9d653be2fc8275e4b86b63f22f9
#
_cell.length_a   1.000
_cell.length_b   1.000
_cell.length_c   1.000
_cell.angle_alpha   90.00
_cell.angle_beta   90.00
_cell.angle_gamma   90.00
#
_symmetry.space_group_name_H-M   'P 1'
#
loop_
_entity.id
_entity.type
_entity.pdbx_description
1 polymer ?
#
loop_
_entity_poly.entity_id
_entity_poly.type
_entity_poly.pdbx_seq_one_letter_code
_entity_poly.pdbx_strand_id
1 'polypeptide(L)'
;MEEPGPIATGPLRLGERPDPSPGPGEVLLSVRACGVCRTDLHLAEGDLRPRGARRIPGHEVVADVVGLGPGSSRFRLGERVGAAWLARTCGTCRFCLRGSENLCLSPTFNGWDTDGGYAELMTAHQDYAYPLPDVFTDEKAAPLLCAGIIGYRALRCSGLPPGGRLGIYGFGGSAHLTAQMALYEGASVYVMTRSAAAQQLALDLGATFAGPAEAEPPDPLDAAILFAPVGDLVPVALRALDRGGTLVVAGIHLSDIPALDYQKDLFQERHLRSVTANTRSDGQDFLALAGKIPLRPTTVPYPWTKADQALLDLSRDRFTGAAVLLR
;
A
#
# COMPACT_ATOMS: atom_id res chain seq x y z
N MET A 1 -6.08 -17.80 9.97
CA MET A 1 -7.37 -17.99 9.30
C MET A 1 -7.49 -19.44 8.85
N GLU A 2 -8.55 -20.14 9.22
CA GLU A 2 -8.77 -21.54 8.80
C GLU A 2 -9.50 -21.61 7.46
N GLU A 3 -10.62 -20.91 7.36
CA GLU A 3 -11.39 -20.74 6.12
C GLU A 3 -11.76 -19.27 5.95
N PRO A 4 -11.69 -18.73 4.71
CA PRO A 4 -12.19 -17.40 4.41
C PRO A 4 -13.71 -17.31 4.61
N GLY A 5 -14.18 -16.12 4.99
CA GLY A 5 -15.59 -15.84 5.14
C GLY A 5 -15.87 -14.39 5.44
N PRO A 6 -17.15 -13.95 5.43
CA PRO A 6 -17.47 -12.56 5.69
C PRO A 6 -16.82 -12.06 6.98
N ILE A 7 -16.14 -10.91 6.93
CA ILE A 7 -15.39 -10.39 8.09
C ILE A 7 -16.26 -10.20 9.33
N ALA A 8 -17.56 -9.96 9.15
CA ALA A 8 -18.52 -9.84 10.25
C ALA A 8 -18.68 -11.15 11.05
N THR A 9 -18.26 -12.30 10.51
CA THR A 9 -18.31 -13.59 11.19
C THR A 9 -17.03 -13.92 11.98
N GLY A 10 -16.01 -13.04 11.94
CA GLY A 10 -14.72 -13.24 12.61
C GLY A 10 -13.94 -14.43 12.03
N PRO A 11 -13.51 -14.41 10.76
CA PRO A 11 -12.82 -15.54 10.13
C PRO A 11 -11.40 -15.75 10.64
N LEU A 12 -10.80 -14.75 11.30
CA LEU A 12 -9.50 -14.91 11.93
C LEU A 12 -9.65 -15.56 13.30
N ARG A 13 -8.73 -16.48 13.61
CA ARG A 13 -8.68 -17.17 14.91
C ARG A 13 -7.32 -16.94 15.53
N LEU A 14 -7.31 -16.47 16.78
CA LEU A 14 -6.10 -16.52 17.58
C LEU A 14 -5.75 -17.97 17.86
N GLY A 15 -4.51 -18.37 17.61
CA GLY A 15 -4.05 -19.73 17.78
C GLY A 15 -2.53 -19.78 17.95
N GLU A 16 -2.04 -20.93 18.39
CA GLU A 16 -0.61 -21.18 18.57
C GLU A 16 -0.07 -22.00 17.39
N ARG A 17 1.18 -21.74 17.03
CA ARG A 17 1.96 -22.47 16.05
C ARG A 17 3.39 -22.64 16.53
N PRO A 18 4.12 -23.65 16.03
CA PRO A 18 5.56 -23.72 16.25
C PRO A 18 6.24 -22.46 15.70
N ASP A 19 7.27 -22.00 16.42
CA ASP A 19 8.07 -20.88 15.97
C ASP A 19 8.68 -21.16 14.59
N PRO A 20 8.59 -20.22 13.63
CA PRO A 20 9.17 -20.41 12.33
C PRO A 20 10.70 -20.38 12.39
N SER A 21 11.35 -21.22 11.58
CA SER A 21 12.81 -21.22 11.44
C SER A 21 13.19 -20.56 10.12
N PRO A 22 14.12 -19.59 10.11
CA PRO A 22 14.55 -18.91 8.90
C PRO A 22 15.37 -19.85 8.00
N GLY A 23 14.95 -19.96 6.75
CA GLY A 23 15.66 -20.70 5.71
C GLY A 23 16.87 -19.94 5.15
N PRO A 24 17.53 -20.49 4.09
CA PRO A 24 18.66 -19.81 3.45
C PRO A 24 18.29 -18.43 2.90
N GLY A 25 19.05 -17.40 3.31
CA GLY A 25 18.80 -16.01 2.94
C GLY A 25 17.64 -15.34 3.67
N GLU A 26 17.02 -16.02 4.66
CA GLU A 26 15.94 -15.46 5.46
C GLU A 26 16.41 -14.97 6.83
N VAL A 27 15.62 -14.08 7.41
CA VAL A 27 15.75 -13.61 8.79
C VAL A 27 14.49 -13.94 9.57
N LEU A 28 14.64 -14.27 10.86
CA LEU A 28 13.53 -14.40 11.79
C LEU A 28 13.24 -13.02 12.40
N LEU A 29 12.00 -12.63 12.34
CA LEU A 29 11.50 -11.32 12.75
C LEU A 29 10.57 -11.45 13.95
N SER A 30 10.84 -10.70 15.03
CA SER A 30 9.92 -10.48 16.14
C SER A 30 9.04 -9.27 15.80
N VAL A 31 7.77 -9.51 15.53
CA VAL A 31 6.83 -8.47 15.09
C VAL A 31 6.50 -7.52 16.23
N ARG A 32 6.58 -6.22 15.99
CA ARG A 32 6.23 -5.12 16.91
C ARG A 32 4.94 -4.43 16.51
N ALA A 33 4.73 -4.25 15.20
CA ALA A 33 3.52 -3.68 14.64
C ALA A 33 3.23 -4.27 13.26
N CYS A 34 1.96 -4.32 12.89
CA CYS A 34 1.55 -4.66 11.52
C CYS A 34 0.37 -3.78 11.09
N GLY A 35 0.48 -3.13 9.95
CA GLY A 35 -0.62 -2.39 9.36
C GLY A 35 -1.74 -3.31 8.89
N VAL A 36 -2.93 -2.74 8.73
CA VAL A 36 -4.14 -3.44 8.30
C VAL A 36 -4.60 -2.86 6.98
N CYS A 37 -4.56 -3.67 5.94
CA CYS A 37 -4.82 -3.28 4.56
C CYS A 37 -6.10 -3.94 4.00
N ARG A 38 -6.67 -3.35 2.96
CA ARG A 38 -7.79 -3.98 2.23
C ARG A 38 -7.40 -5.32 1.59
N THR A 39 -6.13 -5.54 1.28
CA THR A 39 -5.62 -6.84 0.82
C THR A 39 -5.82 -7.93 1.88
N ASP A 40 -5.59 -7.62 3.16
CA ASP A 40 -5.83 -8.56 4.26
C ASP A 40 -7.33 -8.85 4.43
N LEU A 41 -8.19 -7.84 4.19
CA LEU A 41 -9.64 -8.01 4.17
C LEU A 41 -10.08 -8.95 3.04
N HIS A 42 -9.61 -8.71 1.80
CA HIS A 42 -9.91 -9.56 0.64
C HIS A 42 -9.42 -11.00 0.83
N LEU A 43 -8.29 -11.18 1.53
CA LEU A 43 -7.79 -12.48 1.92
C LEU A 43 -8.72 -13.15 2.94
N ALA A 44 -9.14 -12.39 3.97
CA ALA A 44 -10.01 -12.88 5.03
C ALA A 44 -11.41 -13.26 4.50
N GLU A 45 -11.96 -12.52 3.55
CA GLU A 45 -13.26 -12.77 2.95
C GLU A 45 -13.23 -13.80 1.80
N GLY A 46 -12.04 -14.08 1.23
CA GLY A 46 -11.85 -15.09 0.19
C GLY A 46 -11.89 -14.54 -1.24
N ASP A 47 -12.05 -13.24 -1.44
CA ASP A 47 -11.90 -12.57 -2.74
C ASP A 47 -10.51 -12.82 -3.32
N LEU A 48 -9.51 -12.78 -2.46
CA LEU A 48 -8.15 -13.22 -2.72
C LEU A 48 -7.97 -14.62 -2.12
N ARG A 49 -8.05 -15.67 -2.95
CA ARG A 49 -7.98 -17.05 -2.46
C ARG A 49 -6.64 -17.33 -1.77
N PRO A 50 -6.63 -17.81 -0.52
CA PRO A 50 -5.42 -18.22 0.17
C PRO A 50 -4.66 -19.30 -0.63
N ARG A 51 -3.34 -19.16 -0.74
CA ARG A 51 -2.46 -20.15 -1.41
C ARG A 51 -1.88 -21.19 -0.45
N GLY A 52 -2.49 -21.35 0.71
CA GLY A 52 -2.12 -22.35 1.72
C GLY A 52 -3.17 -22.43 2.81
N ALA A 53 -3.26 -23.60 3.46
CA ALA A 53 -4.15 -23.79 4.61
C ALA A 53 -3.67 -22.96 5.81
N ARG A 54 -4.61 -22.40 6.57
CA ARG A 54 -4.35 -21.68 7.84
C ARG A 54 -3.37 -20.52 7.70
N ARG A 55 -3.47 -19.75 6.60
CA ARG A 55 -2.58 -18.62 6.36
C ARG A 55 -2.71 -17.54 7.45
N ILE A 56 -1.58 -16.97 7.86
CA ILE A 56 -1.52 -15.79 8.72
C ILE A 56 -1.41 -14.56 7.82
N PRO A 57 -2.38 -13.62 7.84
CA PRO A 57 -2.32 -12.38 7.09
C PRO A 57 -1.27 -11.39 7.63
N GLY A 58 -1.21 -10.20 7.01
CA GLY A 58 -0.37 -9.09 7.43
C GLY A 58 0.90 -8.96 6.60
N HIS A 59 1.07 -7.80 5.98
CA HIS A 59 2.17 -7.50 5.06
C HIS A 59 2.72 -6.07 5.20
N GLU A 60 2.38 -5.39 6.27
CA GLU A 60 2.90 -4.06 6.63
C GLU A 60 3.64 -4.18 7.97
N VAL A 61 4.73 -4.96 7.99
CA VAL A 61 5.32 -5.47 9.22
C VAL A 61 6.51 -4.65 9.66
N VAL A 62 6.46 -4.15 10.89
CA VAL A 62 7.60 -3.58 11.61
C VAL A 62 8.06 -4.60 12.65
N ALA A 63 9.35 -4.93 12.64
CA ALA A 63 9.89 -5.99 13.48
C ALA A 63 11.36 -5.78 13.81
N ASP A 64 11.84 -6.51 14.81
CA ASP A 64 13.26 -6.66 15.11
C ASP A 64 13.76 -8.00 14.58
N VAL A 65 14.99 -8.02 14.03
CA VAL A 65 15.68 -9.24 13.61
C VAL A 65 16.12 -10.01 14.86
N VAL A 66 15.56 -11.22 15.07
CA VAL A 66 15.89 -12.07 16.24
C VAL A 66 16.61 -13.36 15.84
N GLY A 67 16.72 -13.66 14.56
CA GLY A 67 17.46 -14.83 14.06
C GLY A 67 17.92 -14.64 12.62
N LEU A 68 19.00 -15.32 12.26
CA LEU A 68 19.57 -15.28 10.91
C LEU A 68 19.60 -16.70 10.35
N GLY A 69 19.02 -16.89 9.18
CA GLY A 69 19.11 -18.13 8.43
C GLY A 69 20.46 -18.32 7.74
N PRO A 70 20.75 -19.48 7.22
CA PRO A 70 22.01 -19.73 6.53
C PRO A 70 22.26 -18.75 5.37
N GLY A 71 23.44 -18.14 5.32
CA GLY A 71 23.83 -17.16 4.29
C GLY A 71 23.20 -15.78 4.44
N SER A 72 22.43 -15.51 5.50
CA SER A 72 21.93 -14.17 5.79
C SER A 72 22.99 -13.30 6.42
N SER A 73 23.25 -12.13 5.82
CA SER A 73 24.31 -11.21 6.25
C SER A 73 23.94 -9.74 6.11
N ARG A 74 22.75 -9.44 5.56
CA ARG A 74 22.33 -8.06 5.28
C ARG A 74 21.92 -7.30 6.55
N PHE A 75 21.43 -8.01 7.56
CA PHE A 75 20.98 -7.45 8.83
C PHE A 75 21.70 -8.08 10.01
N ARG A 76 21.68 -7.40 11.15
CA ARG A 76 22.20 -7.88 12.43
C ARG A 76 21.07 -8.19 13.39
N LEU A 77 21.33 -9.04 14.39
CA LEU A 77 20.38 -9.27 15.49
C LEU A 77 20.09 -7.95 16.22
N GLY A 78 18.80 -7.72 16.53
CA GLY A 78 18.30 -6.51 17.15
C GLY A 78 18.06 -5.34 16.17
N GLU A 79 18.38 -5.49 14.89
CA GLU A 79 18.15 -4.44 13.89
C GLU A 79 16.65 -4.33 13.57
N ARG A 80 16.13 -3.08 13.56
CA ARG A 80 14.73 -2.79 13.26
C ARG A 80 14.51 -2.73 11.76
N VAL A 81 13.60 -3.57 11.27
CA VAL A 81 13.31 -3.72 9.84
C VAL A 81 11.82 -3.73 9.52
N GLY A 82 11.49 -3.50 8.26
CA GLY A 82 10.15 -3.67 7.72
C GLY A 82 10.08 -4.81 6.71
N ALA A 83 8.96 -5.56 6.71
CA ALA A 83 8.62 -6.50 5.65
C ALA A 83 7.32 -6.04 4.97
N ALA A 84 7.37 -5.91 3.63
CA ALA A 84 6.29 -5.42 2.78
C ALA A 84 5.58 -6.56 2.05
N TRP A 85 4.66 -6.23 1.12
CA TRP A 85 3.87 -7.21 0.38
C TRP A 85 4.73 -8.22 -0.39
N LEU A 86 5.69 -7.75 -1.21
CA LEU A 86 6.54 -8.62 -2.02
C LEU A 86 7.54 -9.37 -1.15
N ALA A 87 7.38 -10.70 -1.01
CA ALA A 87 8.24 -11.56 -0.20
C ALA A 87 9.45 -12.09 -0.98
N ARG A 88 9.26 -12.46 -2.25
CA ARG A 88 10.34 -12.98 -3.10
C ARG A 88 9.95 -12.95 -4.58
N THR A 89 10.97 -12.91 -5.44
CA THR A 89 10.80 -13.09 -6.90
C THR A 89 11.83 -14.10 -7.43
N CYS A 90 11.62 -14.63 -8.64
CA CYS A 90 12.51 -15.66 -9.17
C CYS A 90 13.92 -15.15 -9.54
N GLY A 91 14.11 -13.84 -9.71
CA GLY A 91 15.40 -13.24 -10.10
C GLY A 91 15.85 -13.47 -11.56
N THR A 92 15.22 -14.40 -12.28
CA THR A 92 15.70 -14.91 -13.59
C THR A 92 14.76 -14.63 -14.76
N CYS A 93 13.48 -14.32 -14.53
CA CYS A 93 12.55 -14.02 -15.62
C CYS A 93 12.83 -12.64 -16.22
N ARG A 94 12.31 -12.41 -17.44
CA ARG A 94 12.51 -11.14 -18.17
C ARG A 94 12.11 -9.89 -17.37
N PHE A 95 11.16 -10.00 -16.45
CA PHE A 95 10.72 -8.89 -15.63
C PHE A 95 11.71 -8.60 -14.50
N CYS A 96 12.21 -9.63 -13.83
CA CYS A 96 13.23 -9.47 -12.79
C CYS A 96 14.54 -8.91 -13.39
N LEU A 97 14.98 -9.45 -14.53
CA LEU A 97 16.23 -9.03 -15.17
C LEU A 97 16.23 -7.56 -15.62
N ARG A 98 15.06 -6.98 -15.91
CA ARG A 98 14.93 -5.55 -16.28
C ARG A 98 14.53 -4.63 -15.12
N GLY A 99 14.52 -5.13 -13.87
CA GLY A 99 14.15 -4.34 -12.69
C GLY A 99 12.65 -4.12 -12.48
N SER A 100 11.79 -4.82 -13.25
CA SER A 100 10.32 -4.79 -13.08
C SER A 100 9.84 -6.01 -12.31
N GLU A 101 10.48 -6.32 -11.20
CA GLU A 101 10.30 -7.56 -10.43
C GLU A 101 8.92 -7.70 -9.77
N ASN A 102 8.19 -6.59 -9.58
CA ASN A 102 6.78 -6.61 -9.23
C ASN A 102 5.90 -7.34 -10.25
N LEU A 103 6.38 -7.50 -11.49
CA LEU A 103 5.75 -8.25 -12.57
C LEU A 103 6.39 -9.64 -12.76
N CYS A 104 7.11 -10.15 -11.78
CA CYS A 104 7.71 -11.49 -11.82
C CYS A 104 6.67 -12.54 -12.19
N LEU A 105 7.09 -13.58 -12.96
CA LEU A 105 6.19 -14.65 -13.37
C LEU A 105 5.89 -15.66 -12.23
N SER A 106 6.72 -15.65 -11.16
CA SER A 106 6.58 -16.52 -10.00
C SER A 106 6.94 -15.74 -8.72
N PRO A 107 6.18 -14.68 -8.39
CA PRO A 107 6.40 -13.93 -7.17
C PRO A 107 5.77 -14.68 -5.98
N THR A 108 6.27 -14.41 -4.77
CA THR A 108 5.58 -14.76 -3.53
C THR A 108 5.35 -13.52 -2.68
N PHE A 109 4.29 -13.56 -1.86
CA PHE A 109 3.81 -12.42 -1.11
C PHE A 109 3.61 -12.76 0.37
N ASN A 110 4.03 -11.85 1.26
CA ASN A 110 3.81 -11.97 2.70
C ASN A 110 2.32 -11.86 3.03
N GLY A 111 1.87 -12.72 3.93
CA GLY A 111 0.46 -12.80 4.32
C GLY A 111 -0.42 -13.60 3.35
N TRP A 112 0.07 -13.91 2.15
CA TRP A 112 -0.68 -14.66 1.13
C TRP A 112 -0.01 -15.99 0.73
N ASP A 113 1.22 -15.95 0.22
CA ASP A 113 2.00 -17.16 -0.11
C ASP A 113 2.78 -17.69 1.09
N THR A 114 3.29 -16.78 1.92
CA THR A 114 3.98 -17.04 3.17
C THR A 114 3.17 -16.47 4.34
N ASP A 115 3.40 -16.95 5.54
CA ASP A 115 2.77 -16.38 6.73
C ASP A 115 3.27 -14.96 6.97
N GLY A 116 2.35 -14.06 7.38
CA GLY A 116 2.58 -12.64 7.54
C GLY A 116 2.65 -12.20 9.01
N GLY A 117 2.50 -10.90 9.21
CA GLY A 117 2.76 -10.21 10.47
C GLY A 117 1.62 -10.18 11.48
N TYR A 118 0.47 -10.83 11.25
CA TYR A 118 -0.52 -11.00 12.31
C TYR A 118 -0.11 -12.15 13.25
N ALA A 119 1.15 -12.16 13.62
CA ALA A 119 1.81 -13.15 14.45
C ALA A 119 2.90 -12.49 15.31
N GLU A 120 3.38 -13.22 16.29
CA GLU A 120 4.52 -12.77 17.11
C GLU A 120 5.85 -12.89 16.37
N LEU A 121 5.97 -13.93 15.55
CA LEU A 121 7.16 -14.23 14.76
C LEU A 121 6.79 -14.50 13.30
N MET A 122 7.64 -14.05 12.38
CA MET A 122 7.58 -14.42 10.97
C MET A 122 8.99 -14.55 10.39
N THR A 123 9.12 -15.21 9.25
CA THR A 123 10.34 -15.14 8.45
C THR A 123 10.18 -14.20 7.26
N ALA A 124 11.26 -13.55 6.86
CA ALA A 124 11.32 -12.77 5.63
C ALA A 124 12.66 -12.98 4.92
N HIS A 125 12.65 -12.97 3.58
CA HIS A 125 13.90 -13.00 2.84
C HIS A 125 14.63 -11.66 3.02
N GLN A 126 15.91 -11.70 3.39
CA GLN A 126 16.70 -10.50 3.73
C GLN A 126 16.69 -9.43 2.63
N ASP A 127 16.67 -9.82 1.35
CA ASP A 127 16.66 -8.87 0.22
C ASP A 127 15.33 -8.16 0.03
N TYR A 128 14.26 -8.63 0.66
CA TYR A 128 12.90 -8.08 0.61
C TYR A 128 12.47 -7.45 1.94
N ALA A 129 13.36 -7.41 2.92
CA ALA A 129 13.21 -6.62 4.13
C ALA A 129 13.91 -5.26 3.96
N TYR A 130 13.39 -4.24 4.63
CA TYR A 130 13.85 -2.87 4.49
C TYR A 130 14.33 -2.30 5.82
N PRO A 131 15.48 -1.60 5.87
CA PRO A 131 15.80 -0.72 7.00
C PRO A 131 14.70 0.33 7.14
N LEU A 132 14.27 0.59 8.36
CA LEU A 132 13.24 1.61 8.62
C LEU A 132 13.86 2.91 9.13
N PRO A 133 13.34 4.08 8.70
CA PRO A 133 13.77 5.36 9.24
C PRO A 133 13.44 5.47 10.73
N ASP A 134 14.42 5.90 11.54
CA ASP A 134 14.28 6.02 13.00
C ASP A 134 13.30 7.13 13.44
N VAL A 135 12.97 8.04 12.54
CA VAL A 135 12.04 9.14 12.82
C VAL A 135 10.60 8.70 13.04
N PHE A 136 10.26 7.46 12.68
CA PHE A 136 8.91 6.91 12.84
C PHE A 136 8.86 5.90 13.98
N THR A 137 7.83 6.03 14.83
CA THR A 137 7.44 4.96 15.76
C THR A 137 6.99 3.71 14.97
N ASP A 138 6.89 2.55 15.62
CA ASP A 138 6.45 1.32 14.95
C ASP A 138 5.05 1.47 14.35
N GLU A 139 4.15 2.13 15.09
CA GLU A 139 2.81 2.46 14.61
C GLU A 139 2.82 3.29 13.33
N LYS A 140 3.68 4.31 13.26
CA LYS A 140 3.75 5.22 12.11
C LYS A 140 4.54 4.63 10.94
N ALA A 141 5.44 3.70 11.21
CA ALA A 141 6.24 3.02 10.17
C ALA A 141 5.45 1.93 9.43
N ALA A 142 4.54 1.22 10.09
CA ALA A 142 3.80 0.11 9.50
C ALA A 142 3.07 0.49 8.19
N PRO A 143 2.26 1.55 8.10
CA PRO A 143 1.57 1.91 6.85
C PRO A 143 2.52 2.31 5.71
N LEU A 144 3.76 2.69 6.03
CA LEU A 144 4.75 3.04 5.00
C LEU A 144 5.06 1.84 4.11
N LEU A 145 4.98 0.62 4.65
CA LEU A 145 5.40 -0.62 3.98
C LEU A 145 4.43 -1.15 2.92
N CYS A 146 3.19 -0.65 2.88
CA CYS A 146 2.26 -0.92 1.78
C CYS A 146 1.70 0.39 1.22
N ALA A 147 0.88 1.09 2.02
CA ALA A 147 0.22 2.31 1.61
C ALA A 147 1.22 3.39 1.10
N GLY A 148 2.35 3.53 1.78
CA GLY A 148 3.41 4.44 1.38
C GLY A 148 4.12 4.03 0.09
N ILE A 149 4.59 2.77 0.01
CA ILE A 149 5.33 2.27 -1.15
C ILE A 149 4.47 2.29 -2.41
N ILE A 150 3.21 1.82 -2.35
CA ILE A 150 2.33 1.82 -3.54
C ILE A 150 1.96 3.25 -3.95
N GLY A 151 1.76 4.14 -2.99
CA GLY A 151 1.53 5.55 -3.25
C GLY A 151 2.71 6.24 -3.94
N TYR A 152 3.92 5.97 -3.47
CA TYR A 152 5.15 6.43 -4.11
C TYR A 152 5.28 5.90 -5.53
N ARG A 153 5.08 4.58 -5.73
CA ARG A 153 5.11 3.98 -7.07
C ARG A 153 4.07 4.61 -8.00
N ALA A 154 2.83 4.82 -7.52
CA ALA A 154 1.78 5.45 -8.32
C ALA A 154 2.17 6.88 -8.72
N LEU A 155 2.74 7.65 -7.79
CA LEU A 155 3.24 9.01 -8.04
C LEU A 155 4.38 9.01 -9.07
N ARG A 156 5.37 8.13 -8.94
CA ARG A 156 6.44 8.01 -9.96
C ARG A 156 5.90 7.59 -11.33
N CYS A 157 4.93 6.67 -11.35
CA CYS A 157 4.29 6.20 -12.59
C CYS A 157 3.35 7.22 -13.22
N SER A 158 2.91 8.25 -12.50
CA SER A 158 2.02 9.28 -13.05
C SER A 158 2.74 10.24 -13.99
N GLY A 159 4.07 10.32 -13.91
CA GLY A 159 4.85 11.26 -14.71
C GLY A 159 4.56 12.73 -14.37
N LEU A 160 4.06 13.00 -13.16
CA LEU A 160 3.77 14.36 -12.71
C LEU A 160 5.00 15.27 -12.89
N PRO A 161 4.90 16.39 -13.62
CA PRO A 161 6.01 17.31 -13.76
C PRO A 161 6.28 18.08 -12.47
N PRO A 162 7.48 18.60 -12.25
CA PRO A 162 7.79 19.47 -11.12
C PRO A 162 6.81 20.65 -11.03
N GLY A 163 6.21 20.89 -9.86
CA GLY A 163 5.20 21.91 -9.66
C GLY A 163 3.85 21.65 -10.31
N GLY A 164 3.65 20.45 -10.86
CA GLY A 164 2.43 20.05 -11.59
C GLY A 164 1.21 19.90 -10.70
N ARG A 165 0.05 19.73 -11.34
CA ARG A 165 -1.28 19.60 -10.72
C ARG A 165 -1.65 18.13 -10.66
N LEU A 166 -1.70 17.58 -9.45
CA LEU A 166 -2.03 16.19 -9.18
C LEU A 166 -3.47 16.02 -8.68
N GLY A 167 -4.28 15.28 -9.41
CA GLY A 167 -5.58 14.80 -8.92
C GLY A 167 -5.45 13.50 -8.13
N ILE A 168 -6.16 13.39 -7.02
CA ILE A 168 -6.24 12.17 -6.22
C ILE A 168 -7.71 11.81 -6.03
N TYR A 169 -8.12 10.67 -6.59
CA TYR A 169 -9.48 10.15 -6.48
C TYR A 169 -9.56 9.05 -5.42
N GLY A 170 -10.30 9.34 -4.33
CA GLY A 170 -10.29 8.57 -3.09
C GLY A 170 -9.13 8.97 -2.17
N PHE A 171 -9.43 9.16 -0.86
CA PHE A 171 -8.45 9.70 0.09
C PHE A 171 -8.38 8.85 1.36
N GLY A 172 -7.77 7.68 1.24
CA GLY A 172 -7.50 6.72 2.31
C GLY A 172 -6.01 6.61 2.64
N GLY A 173 -5.59 5.45 3.18
CA GLY A 173 -4.24 5.18 3.66
C GLY A 173 -3.12 5.51 2.67
N SER A 174 -3.22 5.08 1.40
CA SER A 174 -2.19 5.40 0.40
C SER A 174 -2.27 6.85 -0.08
N ALA A 175 -3.47 7.36 -0.29
CA ALA A 175 -3.69 8.68 -0.87
C ALA A 175 -3.14 9.81 0.00
N HIS A 176 -3.38 9.76 1.35
CA HIS A 176 -2.91 10.82 2.25
C HIS A 176 -1.38 10.87 2.36
N LEU A 177 -0.69 9.74 2.21
CA LEU A 177 0.78 9.70 2.15
C LEU A 177 1.28 10.20 0.80
N THR A 178 0.63 9.82 -0.31
CA THR A 178 0.95 10.29 -1.66
C THR A 178 0.79 11.80 -1.79
N ALA A 179 -0.30 12.36 -1.24
CA ALA A 179 -0.52 13.80 -1.23
C ALA A 179 0.63 14.56 -0.56
N GLN A 180 1.08 14.09 0.62
CA GLN A 180 2.18 14.72 1.34
C GLN A 180 3.51 14.67 0.56
N MET A 181 3.79 13.56 -0.14
CA MET A 181 4.97 13.45 -1.01
C MET A 181 4.89 14.45 -2.16
N ALA A 182 3.74 14.50 -2.86
CA ALA A 182 3.54 15.42 -3.98
C ALA A 182 3.63 16.89 -3.55
N LEU A 183 3.02 17.25 -2.43
CA LEU A 183 3.11 18.61 -1.84
C LEU A 183 4.55 18.97 -1.49
N TYR A 184 5.30 18.05 -0.89
CA TYR A 184 6.71 18.28 -0.59
C TYR A 184 7.56 18.50 -1.85
N GLU A 185 7.22 17.81 -2.95
CA GLU A 185 7.86 18.01 -4.26
C GLU A 185 7.37 19.25 -5.01
N GLY A 186 6.51 20.05 -4.37
CA GLY A 186 6.03 21.34 -4.88
C GLY A 186 4.80 21.26 -5.80
N ALA A 187 4.12 20.09 -5.85
CA ALA A 187 2.90 19.94 -6.63
C ALA A 187 1.69 20.65 -5.99
N SER A 188 0.74 21.08 -6.81
CA SER A 188 -0.61 21.43 -6.37
C SER A 188 -1.47 20.16 -6.33
N VAL A 189 -2.08 19.87 -5.19
CA VAL A 189 -2.85 18.62 -4.99
C VAL A 189 -4.35 18.92 -4.93
N TYR A 190 -5.12 18.18 -5.72
CA TYR A 190 -6.57 18.26 -5.84
C TYR A 190 -7.18 16.92 -5.44
N VAL A 191 -8.05 16.90 -4.44
CA VAL A 191 -8.60 15.65 -3.88
C VAL A 191 -10.09 15.55 -4.15
N MET A 192 -10.50 14.44 -4.77
CA MET A 192 -11.88 14.08 -5.05
C MET A 192 -12.24 12.83 -4.23
N THR A 193 -13.10 12.99 -3.21
CA THR A 193 -13.47 11.89 -2.30
C THR A 193 -14.85 12.10 -1.68
N ARG A 194 -15.54 10.99 -1.34
CA ARG A 194 -16.90 11.02 -0.80
C ARG A 194 -16.99 11.55 0.64
N SER A 195 -15.99 11.23 1.46
CA SER A 195 -16.01 11.50 2.91
C SER A 195 -15.64 12.94 3.20
N ALA A 196 -16.52 13.69 3.86
CA ALA A 196 -16.22 15.05 4.31
C ALA A 196 -15.02 15.11 5.27
N ALA A 197 -14.83 14.08 6.13
CA ALA A 197 -13.66 13.98 6.99
C ALA A 197 -12.36 13.80 6.19
N ALA A 198 -12.40 13.02 5.10
CA ALA A 198 -11.26 12.83 4.22
C ALA A 198 -10.96 14.09 3.39
N GLN A 199 -11.99 14.85 2.97
CA GLN A 199 -11.82 16.17 2.33
C GLN A 199 -11.14 17.15 3.28
N GLN A 200 -11.60 17.20 4.53
CA GLN A 200 -10.99 18.08 5.54
C GLN A 200 -9.53 17.68 5.82
N LEU A 201 -9.25 16.39 5.99
CA LEU A 201 -7.86 15.93 6.16
C LEU A 201 -6.98 16.33 4.97
N ALA A 202 -7.48 16.27 3.74
CA ALA A 202 -6.73 16.69 2.57
C ALA A 202 -6.37 18.18 2.63
N LEU A 203 -7.33 19.04 2.99
CA LEU A 203 -7.11 20.47 3.15
C LEU A 203 -6.12 20.78 4.31
N ASP A 204 -6.25 20.08 5.43
CA ASP A 204 -5.36 20.22 6.59
C ASP A 204 -3.92 19.80 6.27
N LEU A 205 -3.73 18.90 5.31
CA LEU A 205 -2.42 18.49 4.79
C LEU A 205 -1.87 19.47 3.73
N GLY A 206 -2.66 20.43 3.27
CA GLY A 206 -2.24 21.46 2.33
C GLY A 206 -2.72 21.24 0.88
N ALA A 207 -3.72 20.38 0.64
CA ALA A 207 -4.31 20.27 -0.68
C ALA A 207 -4.92 21.59 -1.14
N THR A 208 -4.75 21.92 -2.43
CA THR A 208 -5.28 23.14 -3.06
C THR A 208 -6.80 23.09 -3.16
N PHE A 209 -7.35 21.90 -3.33
CA PHE A 209 -8.78 21.66 -3.47
C PHE A 209 -9.16 20.31 -2.86
N ALA A 210 -10.35 20.21 -2.26
CA ALA A 210 -10.98 18.96 -1.89
C ALA A 210 -12.49 19.05 -2.13
N GLY A 211 -13.06 18.03 -2.78
CA GLY A 211 -14.48 17.99 -3.14
C GLY A 211 -15.04 16.58 -3.27
N PRO A 212 -16.33 16.43 -3.64
CA PRO A 212 -16.97 15.16 -3.92
C PRO A 212 -16.21 14.32 -4.95
N ALA A 213 -16.43 12.99 -4.98
CA ALA A 213 -15.67 12.07 -5.82
C ALA A 213 -15.76 12.37 -7.32
N GLU A 214 -16.89 12.88 -7.78
CA GLU A 214 -17.18 13.25 -9.18
C GLU A 214 -16.98 14.75 -9.45
N ALA A 215 -16.48 15.51 -8.46
CA ALA A 215 -16.26 16.94 -8.65
C ALA A 215 -15.22 17.20 -9.75
N GLU A 216 -15.51 18.19 -10.57
CA GLU A 216 -14.53 18.71 -11.52
C GLU A 216 -13.53 19.60 -10.75
N PRO A 217 -12.22 19.33 -10.86
CA PRO A 217 -11.22 20.20 -10.24
C PRO A 217 -11.24 21.57 -10.92
N PRO A 218 -10.91 22.65 -10.20
CA PRO A 218 -10.94 24.02 -10.74
C PRO A 218 -9.95 24.24 -11.89
N ASP A 219 -8.89 23.43 -11.96
CA ASP A 219 -7.87 23.50 -13.00
C ASP A 219 -7.70 22.13 -13.67
N PRO A 220 -7.36 22.06 -14.98
CA PRO A 220 -6.96 20.81 -15.62
C PRO A 220 -5.74 20.18 -14.95
N LEU A 221 -5.71 18.87 -14.82
CA LEU A 221 -4.68 18.13 -14.08
C LEU A 221 -3.57 17.63 -15.01
N ASP A 222 -2.31 17.75 -14.59
CA ASP A 222 -1.17 17.18 -15.32
C ASP A 222 -1.07 15.66 -15.12
N ALA A 223 -1.51 15.18 -13.96
CA ALA A 223 -1.60 13.76 -13.65
C ALA A 223 -2.74 13.49 -12.64
N ALA A 224 -3.23 12.25 -12.60
CA ALA A 224 -4.19 11.81 -11.61
C ALA A 224 -3.88 10.39 -11.11
N ILE A 225 -4.24 10.12 -9.85
CA ILE A 225 -4.13 8.78 -9.26
C ILE A 225 -5.49 8.38 -8.70
N LEU A 226 -6.00 7.23 -9.11
CA LEU A 226 -7.24 6.65 -8.62
C LEU A 226 -6.93 5.57 -7.58
N PHE A 227 -7.20 5.87 -6.31
CA PHE A 227 -7.10 4.93 -5.19
C PHE A 227 -8.46 4.30 -4.83
N ALA A 228 -9.56 4.97 -5.16
CA ALA A 228 -10.89 4.41 -4.95
C ALA A 228 -11.12 3.20 -5.88
N PRO A 229 -11.68 2.07 -5.37
CA PRO A 229 -11.91 0.87 -6.17
C PRO A 229 -13.18 0.98 -7.03
N VAL A 230 -13.39 2.10 -7.72
CA VAL A 230 -14.60 2.45 -8.46
C VAL A 230 -14.26 2.76 -9.92
N GLY A 231 -14.59 1.84 -10.83
CA GLY A 231 -14.30 1.96 -12.27
C GLY A 231 -14.99 3.14 -12.94
N ASP A 232 -16.18 3.53 -12.47
CA ASP A 232 -16.93 4.69 -12.99
C ASP A 232 -16.17 6.02 -12.82
N LEU A 233 -15.22 6.09 -11.90
CA LEU A 233 -14.36 7.27 -11.74
C LEU A 233 -13.25 7.36 -12.80
N VAL A 234 -12.97 6.31 -13.56
CA VAL A 234 -11.93 6.33 -14.60
C VAL A 234 -12.24 7.37 -15.67
N PRO A 235 -13.42 7.38 -16.34
CA PRO A 235 -13.72 8.43 -17.30
C PRO A 235 -13.81 9.82 -16.67
N VAL A 236 -14.24 9.95 -15.42
CA VAL A 236 -14.27 11.23 -14.68
C VAL A 236 -12.85 11.77 -14.54
N ALA A 237 -11.94 10.95 -14.05
CA ALA A 237 -10.54 11.34 -13.86
C ALA A 237 -9.80 11.61 -15.18
N LEU A 238 -10.08 10.84 -16.23
CA LEU A 238 -9.49 11.07 -17.57
C LEU A 238 -9.91 12.43 -18.15
N ARG A 239 -11.19 12.84 -17.98
CA ARG A 239 -11.70 14.13 -18.48
C ARG A 239 -11.10 15.32 -17.73
N ALA A 240 -10.77 15.13 -16.45
CA ALA A 240 -10.11 16.16 -15.65
C ALA A 240 -8.64 16.37 -16.01
N LEU A 241 -8.02 15.46 -16.76
CA LEU A 241 -6.63 15.61 -17.20
C LEU A 241 -6.51 16.66 -18.30
N ASP A 242 -5.44 17.41 -18.27
CA ASP A 242 -4.96 18.19 -19.40
C ASP A 242 -4.47 17.28 -20.54
N ARG A 243 -4.06 17.85 -21.66
CA ARG A 243 -3.48 17.13 -22.80
C ARG A 243 -2.18 16.43 -22.39
N GLY A 244 -2.01 15.19 -22.79
CA GLY A 244 -0.83 14.39 -22.45
C GLY A 244 -0.81 13.89 -21.00
N GLY A 245 -1.82 14.24 -20.18
CA GLY A 245 -1.89 13.84 -18.79
C GLY A 245 -2.05 12.33 -18.59
N THR A 246 -1.64 11.82 -17.44
CA THR A 246 -1.66 10.39 -17.11
C THR A 246 -2.58 10.10 -15.93
N LEU A 247 -3.53 9.20 -16.08
CA LEU A 247 -4.28 8.58 -15.01
C LEU A 247 -3.62 7.25 -14.60
N VAL A 248 -3.23 7.14 -13.33
CA VAL A 248 -2.72 5.91 -12.73
C VAL A 248 -3.79 5.28 -11.83
N VAL A 249 -4.22 4.06 -12.16
CA VAL A 249 -5.11 3.26 -11.31
C VAL A 249 -4.26 2.50 -10.31
N ALA A 250 -4.42 2.81 -9.01
CA ALA A 250 -3.69 2.20 -7.90
C ALA A 250 -4.62 1.48 -6.91
N GLY A 251 -5.94 1.63 -7.04
CA GLY A 251 -6.92 0.87 -6.27
C GLY A 251 -6.89 -0.61 -6.64
N ILE A 252 -6.89 -1.49 -5.62
CA ILE A 252 -7.06 -2.93 -5.81
C ILE A 252 -8.54 -3.28 -5.92
N HIS A 253 -8.85 -4.37 -6.62
CA HIS A 253 -10.25 -4.81 -6.84
C HIS A 253 -11.15 -3.71 -7.42
N LEU A 254 -10.61 -2.97 -8.41
CA LEU A 254 -11.40 -1.98 -9.16
C LEU A 254 -12.60 -2.68 -9.81
N SER A 255 -13.79 -2.08 -9.68
CA SER A 255 -14.93 -2.51 -10.49
C SER A 255 -14.67 -2.30 -11.98
N ASP A 256 -15.46 -2.93 -12.85
CA ASP A 256 -15.30 -2.78 -14.30
C ASP A 256 -15.29 -1.32 -14.71
N ILE A 257 -14.41 -1.00 -15.65
CA ILE A 257 -14.35 0.32 -16.25
C ILE A 257 -15.43 0.41 -17.32
N PRO A 258 -16.31 1.43 -17.30
CA PRO A 258 -17.32 1.59 -18.33
C PRO A 258 -16.69 1.91 -19.69
N ALA A 259 -17.47 1.82 -20.77
CA ALA A 259 -17.01 2.19 -22.09
C ALA A 259 -16.51 3.64 -22.11
N LEU A 260 -15.31 3.84 -22.65
CA LEU A 260 -14.70 5.16 -22.80
C LEU A 260 -15.12 5.80 -24.12
N ASP A 261 -15.42 7.10 -24.09
CA ASP A 261 -15.54 7.93 -25.29
C ASP A 261 -14.14 8.36 -25.73
N TYR A 262 -13.65 7.78 -26.83
CA TYR A 262 -12.29 8.03 -27.30
C TYR A 262 -11.98 9.54 -27.45
N GLN A 263 -12.92 10.31 -28.04
CA GLN A 263 -12.71 11.73 -28.29
C GLN A 263 -12.59 12.55 -26.99
N LYS A 264 -13.41 12.22 -25.98
CA LYS A 264 -13.46 12.97 -24.73
C LYS A 264 -12.42 12.47 -23.72
N ASP A 265 -12.18 11.16 -23.69
CA ASP A 265 -11.44 10.53 -22.61
C ASP A 265 -9.95 10.33 -22.94
N LEU A 266 -9.59 10.04 -24.23
CA LEU A 266 -8.22 9.65 -24.60
C LEU A 266 -7.58 10.46 -25.73
N PHE A 267 -8.36 11.04 -26.66
CA PHE A 267 -7.85 11.61 -27.92
C PHE A 267 -6.73 12.64 -27.77
N GLN A 268 -6.68 13.37 -26.65
CA GLN A 268 -5.66 14.40 -26.37
C GLN A 268 -4.34 13.82 -25.83
N GLU A 269 -3.91 12.66 -26.30
CA GLU A 269 -2.71 11.93 -25.84
C GLU A 269 -2.76 11.59 -24.35
N ARG A 270 -3.94 11.44 -23.76
CA ARG A 270 -4.09 11.03 -22.37
C ARG A 270 -3.75 9.56 -22.19
N HIS A 271 -3.12 9.24 -21.07
CA HIS A 271 -2.71 7.89 -20.74
C HIS A 271 -3.55 7.32 -19.60
N LEU A 272 -3.97 6.06 -19.76
CA LEU A 272 -4.53 5.23 -18.68
C LEU A 272 -3.57 4.08 -18.42
N ARG A 273 -3.11 3.97 -17.18
CA ARG A 273 -2.24 2.88 -16.75
C ARG A 273 -2.56 2.42 -15.33
N SER A 274 -2.09 1.24 -14.95
CA SER A 274 -2.22 0.73 -13.59
C SER A 274 -0.86 0.50 -12.95
N VAL A 275 -0.86 0.35 -11.62
CA VAL A 275 0.27 -0.16 -10.85
C VAL A 275 -0.15 -1.41 -10.11
N THR A 276 0.79 -2.34 -9.90
CA THR A 276 0.58 -3.54 -9.10
C THR A 276 1.83 -3.85 -8.29
N ALA A 277 1.64 -4.18 -7.02
CA ALA A 277 2.72 -4.44 -6.08
C ALA A 277 3.80 -3.34 -6.12
N ASN A 278 5.01 -3.67 -5.73
CA ASN A 278 6.16 -2.76 -5.76
C ASN A 278 7.43 -3.52 -6.15
N THR A 279 8.43 -2.81 -6.64
CA THR A 279 9.79 -3.33 -6.73
C THR A 279 10.51 -3.11 -5.40
N ARG A 280 11.66 -3.77 -5.17
CA ARG A 280 12.50 -3.49 -4.01
C ARG A 280 13.02 -2.05 -4.03
N SER A 281 13.36 -1.53 -5.21
CA SER A 281 13.79 -0.14 -5.36
C SER A 281 12.69 0.84 -4.97
N ASP A 282 11.44 0.61 -5.34
CA ASP A 282 10.33 1.48 -4.89
C ASP A 282 10.29 1.59 -3.36
N GLY A 283 10.45 0.46 -2.65
CA GLY A 283 10.47 0.45 -1.18
C GLY A 283 11.69 1.17 -0.59
N GLN A 284 12.87 0.92 -1.14
CA GLN A 284 14.12 1.56 -0.70
C GLN A 284 14.09 3.08 -0.92
N ASP A 285 13.72 3.51 -2.12
CA ASP A 285 13.67 4.92 -2.50
C ASP A 285 12.60 5.68 -1.70
N PHE A 286 11.43 5.06 -1.54
CA PHE A 286 10.36 5.65 -0.75
C PHE A 286 10.75 5.79 0.73
N LEU A 287 11.28 4.74 1.38
CA LEU A 287 11.65 4.81 2.79
C LEU A 287 12.81 5.79 3.03
N ALA A 288 13.76 5.88 2.09
CA ALA A 288 14.82 6.89 2.14
C ALA A 288 14.24 8.32 2.00
N LEU A 289 13.23 8.52 1.15
CA LEU A 289 12.52 9.79 1.04
C LEU A 289 11.74 10.09 2.32
N ALA A 290 10.94 9.12 2.82
CA ALA A 290 10.12 9.27 4.01
C ALA A 290 10.94 9.70 5.24
N GLY A 291 12.17 9.20 5.38
CA GLY A 291 13.09 9.62 6.45
C GLY A 291 13.58 11.06 6.35
N LYS A 292 13.41 11.73 5.20
CA LYS A 292 13.90 13.09 4.93
C LYS A 292 12.80 14.15 4.91
N ILE A 293 11.56 13.74 4.65
CA ILE A 293 10.41 14.66 4.54
C ILE A 293 9.56 14.62 5.82
N PRO A 294 8.81 15.69 6.14
CA PRO A 294 7.95 15.73 7.33
C PRO A 294 6.65 14.92 7.13
N LEU A 295 6.79 13.67 6.71
CA LEU A 295 5.65 12.78 6.47
C LEU A 295 4.92 12.45 7.78
N ARG A 296 3.61 12.60 7.80
CA ARG A 296 2.74 12.38 8.95
C ARG A 296 1.70 11.30 8.65
N PRO A 297 2.02 10.01 8.88
CA PRO A 297 1.04 8.95 8.73
C PRO A 297 -0.09 9.11 9.76
N THR A 298 -1.34 9.19 9.28
CA THR A 298 -2.52 9.16 10.14
C THR A 298 -2.85 7.70 10.45
N THR A 299 -2.84 7.32 11.73
CA THR A 299 -3.00 5.93 12.17
C THR A 299 -4.02 5.80 13.28
N VAL A 300 -4.66 4.63 13.34
CA VAL A 300 -5.55 4.20 14.43
C VAL A 300 -5.00 2.88 14.98
N PRO A 301 -4.49 2.87 16.23
CA PRO A 301 -3.92 1.67 16.83
C PRO A 301 -5.00 0.72 17.33
N TYR A 302 -4.75 -0.58 17.15
CA TYR A 302 -5.53 -1.68 17.70
C TYR A 302 -4.61 -2.64 18.43
N PRO A 303 -5.06 -3.27 19.53
CA PRO A 303 -4.35 -4.42 20.10
C PRO A 303 -4.21 -5.51 19.04
N TRP A 304 -3.06 -6.17 18.93
CA TRP A 304 -2.81 -7.17 17.89
C TRP A 304 -3.83 -8.33 17.89
N THR A 305 -4.40 -8.66 19.05
CA THR A 305 -5.47 -9.67 19.18
C THR A 305 -6.82 -9.24 18.61
N LYS A 306 -6.94 -8.00 18.11
CA LYS A 306 -8.17 -7.40 17.56
C LYS A 306 -8.11 -7.21 16.04
N ALA A 307 -7.40 -8.10 15.33
CA ALA A 307 -7.28 -8.03 13.89
C ALA A 307 -8.64 -8.09 13.17
N ASP A 308 -9.56 -8.98 13.59
CA ASP A 308 -10.94 -9.03 13.06
C ASP A 308 -11.67 -7.70 13.21
N GLN A 309 -11.56 -7.07 14.38
CA GLN A 309 -12.22 -5.78 14.62
C GLN A 309 -11.63 -4.68 13.75
N ALA A 310 -10.31 -4.65 13.58
CA ALA A 310 -9.64 -3.68 12.72
C ALA A 310 -10.05 -3.84 11.24
N LEU A 311 -10.13 -5.08 10.75
CA LEU A 311 -10.61 -5.39 9.40
C LEU A 311 -12.11 -5.06 9.23
N LEU A 312 -12.93 -5.34 10.23
CA LEU A 312 -14.36 -4.98 10.23
C LEU A 312 -14.56 -3.46 10.18
N ASP A 313 -13.77 -2.70 10.95
CA ASP A 313 -13.85 -1.25 10.95
C ASP A 313 -13.33 -0.67 9.63
N LEU A 314 -12.29 -1.28 9.03
CA LEU A 314 -11.82 -0.95 7.69
C LEU A 314 -12.89 -1.20 6.62
N SER A 315 -13.59 -2.33 6.68
CA SER A 315 -14.66 -2.66 5.71
C SER A 315 -15.82 -1.68 5.74
N ARG A 316 -16.03 -1.02 6.88
CA ARG A 316 -17.13 -0.06 7.15
C ARG A 316 -16.67 1.40 7.09
N ASP A 317 -15.46 1.68 6.63
CA ASP A 317 -14.87 3.03 6.56
C ASP A 317 -14.99 3.82 7.90
N ARG A 318 -14.79 3.13 9.06
CA ARG A 318 -14.98 3.71 10.41
C ARG A 318 -13.82 4.56 10.90
N PHE A 319 -12.74 4.63 10.15
CA PHE A 319 -11.59 5.48 10.48
C PHE A 319 -11.00 6.11 9.22
N THR A 320 -10.23 7.18 9.40
CA THR A 320 -9.46 7.85 8.36
C THR A 320 -7.98 7.55 8.58
N GLY A 321 -7.23 7.31 7.51
CA GLY A 321 -5.82 6.91 7.58
C GLY A 321 -5.65 5.40 7.53
N ALA A 322 -4.77 4.84 8.36
CA ALA A 322 -4.40 3.42 8.39
C ALA A 322 -4.60 2.81 9.78
N ALA A 323 -5.24 1.65 9.87
CA ALA A 323 -5.27 0.88 11.10
C ALA A 323 -3.95 0.13 11.30
N VAL A 324 -3.49 0.01 12.55
CA VAL A 324 -2.23 -0.67 12.90
C VAL A 324 -2.44 -1.54 14.12
N LEU A 325 -2.10 -2.81 14.00
CA LEU A 325 -2.02 -3.75 15.11
C LEU A 325 -0.71 -3.54 15.86
N LEU A 326 -0.81 -3.32 17.18
CA LEU A 326 0.34 -3.17 18.07
C LEU A 326 0.43 -4.33 19.05
N ARG A 327 1.62 -4.84 19.23
CA ARG A 327 1.93 -5.88 20.20
C ARG A 327 2.34 -5.31 21.56
#